data_93d8066426bc4bb904e7abfba909eb13
#
_entry.id   93d8066426bc4bb904e7abfba909eb13
#
_cell.length_a   1.000
_cell.length_b   1.000
_cell.length_c   1.000
_cell.angle_alpha   90.00
_cell.angle_beta   90.00
_cell.angle_gamma   90.00
#
_symmetry.space_group_name_H-M   'P 1'
#
loop_
_entity.id
_entity.type
_entity.pdbx_description
1 polymer ?
#
loop_
_entity_poly.entity_id
_entity_poly.type
_entity_poly.pdbx_seq_one_letter_code
_entity_poly.pdbx_strand_id
1 'polypeptide(L)'
;IPSGSYPARCISMIDIGSIPSEWQGEMKSRTVIRLTFELPTLTKVFNPDKGEQPYVIHREFTKSLHEKSKLLPFLNNWRGKTLTEDDCKFFDLSKLLGAECLLSIVHNTVGDRTYANIGGISTIPTGLVCPAQFNHSFIWDYQDNFKSNLITDENDTIPTWLQDKIKTSSEWKMKNGMNEDNMISEDETNNEEPNDLPF
;
A
#
# COMPACT_ATOMS: atom_id res chain seq x y z
N ILE A 1 3.02 -6.04 -17.52
CA ILE A 1 2.96 -4.65 -18.03
C ILE A 1 4.23 -4.41 -18.85
N PRO A 2 4.16 -4.01 -20.13
CA PRO A 2 5.34 -3.63 -20.91
C PRO A 2 6.04 -2.39 -20.34
N SER A 3 7.35 -2.27 -20.58
CA SER A 3 8.07 -1.02 -20.26
C SER A 3 7.61 0.10 -21.19
N GLY A 4 7.58 1.33 -20.68
CA GLY A 4 7.11 2.49 -21.42
C GLY A 4 6.51 3.57 -20.55
N SER A 5 5.95 4.61 -21.16
CA SER A 5 5.26 5.69 -20.46
C SER A 5 3.76 5.63 -20.75
N TYR A 6 2.95 5.63 -19.71
CA TYR A 6 1.50 5.45 -19.81
C TYR A 6 0.76 6.52 -18.99
N PRO A 7 -0.31 7.12 -19.54
CA PRO A 7 -1.28 7.84 -18.74
C PRO A 7 -1.86 6.91 -17.68
N ALA A 8 -1.97 7.41 -16.45
CA ALA A 8 -2.44 6.63 -15.32
C ALA A 8 -3.28 7.48 -14.37
N ARG A 9 -4.13 6.82 -13.58
CA ARG A 9 -4.87 7.44 -12.47
C ARG A 9 -4.63 6.69 -11.18
N CYS A 10 -4.44 7.42 -10.09
CA CYS A 10 -4.37 6.82 -8.77
C CYS A 10 -5.77 6.38 -8.35
N ILE A 11 -5.97 5.06 -8.22
CA ILE A 11 -7.27 4.49 -7.90
C ILE A 11 -7.38 4.02 -6.46
N SER A 12 -6.26 3.73 -5.79
CA SER A 12 -6.36 3.38 -4.37
C SER A 12 -5.17 3.84 -3.54
N MET A 13 -5.47 4.12 -2.28
CA MET A 13 -4.50 4.37 -1.22
C MET A 13 -4.83 3.47 -0.02
N ILE A 14 -3.85 2.71 0.41
CA ILE A 14 -3.98 1.81 1.56
C ILE A 14 -2.89 2.15 2.56
N ASP A 15 -3.28 2.52 3.76
CA ASP A 15 -2.38 2.70 4.90
C ASP A 15 -2.10 1.34 5.53
N ILE A 16 -0.91 0.81 5.28
CA ILE A 16 -0.50 -0.50 5.81
C ILE A 16 -0.18 -0.41 7.32
N GLY A 17 0.10 0.80 7.80
CA GLY A 17 0.52 1.06 9.18
C GLY A 17 2.02 0.91 9.39
N SER A 18 2.40 0.88 10.67
CA SER A 18 3.78 0.80 11.11
C SER A 18 4.24 -0.64 11.19
N ILE A 19 5.11 -1.02 10.27
CA ILE A 19 5.66 -2.38 10.15
C ILE A 19 7.12 -2.43 10.56
N PRO A 20 7.59 -3.55 11.16
CA PRO A 20 8.99 -3.76 11.46
C PRO A 20 9.85 -3.67 10.19
N SER A 21 10.99 -3.04 10.30
CA SER A 21 11.96 -2.89 9.21
C SER A 21 13.38 -2.94 9.81
N GLU A 22 14.23 -3.77 9.25
CA GLU A 22 15.65 -3.78 9.62
C GLU A 22 16.40 -2.71 8.84
N TRP A 23 17.20 -1.91 9.54
CA TRP A 23 18.10 -0.93 8.96
C TRP A 23 19.45 -0.99 9.66
N GLN A 24 20.51 -1.34 8.96
CA GLN A 24 21.88 -1.46 9.50
C GLN A 24 21.99 -2.38 10.73
N GLY A 25 21.22 -3.49 10.74
CA GLY A 25 21.19 -4.43 11.87
C GLY A 25 20.29 -3.99 13.05
N GLU A 26 19.67 -2.81 12.98
CA GLU A 26 18.70 -2.35 13.98
C GLU A 26 17.27 -2.54 13.51
N MET A 27 16.43 -3.08 14.39
CA MET A 27 14.99 -3.16 14.14
C MET A 27 14.35 -1.78 14.35
N LYS A 28 13.77 -1.24 13.28
CA LYS A 28 13.05 0.03 13.29
C LYS A 28 11.61 -0.20 12.81
N SER A 29 10.72 0.69 13.19
CA SER A 29 9.36 0.71 12.65
C SER A 29 9.24 1.81 11.62
N ARG A 30 8.51 1.53 10.54
CA ARG A 30 8.17 2.54 9.53
C ARG A 30 6.70 2.43 9.16
N THR A 31 5.99 3.55 9.15
CA THR A 31 4.63 3.62 8.64
C THR A 31 4.66 3.58 7.12
N VAL A 32 3.88 2.70 6.52
CA VAL A 32 3.89 2.42 5.08
C VAL A 32 2.52 2.71 4.48
N ILE A 33 2.52 3.40 3.34
CA ILE A 33 1.34 3.52 2.47
C ILE A 33 1.60 2.85 1.13
N ARG A 34 0.53 2.34 0.52
CA ARG A 34 0.52 1.76 -0.81
C ARG A 34 -0.39 2.59 -1.71
N LEU A 35 0.16 3.11 -2.80
CA LEU A 35 -0.58 3.76 -3.86
C LEU A 35 -0.73 2.80 -5.04
N THR A 36 -1.94 2.67 -5.57
CA THR A 36 -2.23 1.86 -6.75
C THR A 36 -2.71 2.74 -7.88
N PHE A 37 -2.16 2.50 -9.06
CA PHE A 37 -2.46 3.24 -10.29
C PHE A 37 -3.06 2.30 -11.31
N GLU A 38 -4.09 2.76 -11.99
CA GLU A 38 -4.67 2.15 -13.16
C GLU A 38 -4.05 2.75 -14.42
N LEU A 39 -3.83 1.91 -15.42
CA LEU A 39 -3.33 2.28 -16.74
C LEU A 39 -4.47 2.14 -17.76
N PRO A 40 -5.37 3.15 -17.90
CA PRO A 40 -6.63 2.97 -18.63
C PRO A 40 -6.43 2.78 -20.15
N THR A 41 -5.25 3.09 -20.68
CA THR A 41 -4.90 2.87 -22.10
C THR A 41 -4.31 1.49 -22.37
N LEU A 42 -4.08 0.68 -21.34
CA LEU A 42 -3.48 -0.65 -21.47
C LEU A 42 -4.40 -1.68 -20.83
N THR A 43 -5.08 -2.49 -21.64
CA THR A 43 -6.07 -3.46 -21.19
C THR A 43 -5.68 -4.90 -21.47
N LYS A 44 -6.27 -5.83 -20.74
CA LYS A 44 -6.16 -7.27 -20.94
C LYS A 44 -7.37 -7.98 -20.35
N VAL A 45 -7.75 -9.12 -20.91
CA VAL A 45 -8.71 -10.04 -20.29
C VAL A 45 -7.98 -10.85 -19.22
N PHE A 46 -8.15 -10.49 -17.94
CA PHE A 46 -7.63 -11.23 -16.79
C PHE A 46 -8.60 -12.32 -16.34
N ASN A 47 -9.88 -12.04 -16.46
CA ASN A 47 -10.98 -12.97 -16.20
C ASN A 47 -11.96 -12.90 -17.39
N PRO A 48 -12.25 -14.06 -18.05
CA PRO A 48 -13.18 -14.10 -19.19
C PRO A 48 -14.57 -13.50 -18.89
N ASP A 49 -15.07 -13.69 -17.67
CA ASP A 49 -16.39 -13.21 -17.26
C ASP A 49 -16.50 -11.69 -17.11
N LYS A 50 -15.33 -11.04 -16.93
CA LYS A 50 -15.25 -9.58 -16.71
C LYS A 50 -14.81 -8.80 -17.95
N GLY A 51 -14.43 -9.49 -19.03
CA GLY A 51 -13.94 -8.87 -20.25
C GLY A 51 -12.58 -8.18 -20.10
N GLU A 52 -12.31 -7.19 -20.96
CA GLU A 52 -11.07 -6.40 -20.89
C GLU A 52 -11.06 -5.49 -19.67
N GLN A 53 -9.95 -5.54 -18.93
CA GLN A 53 -9.72 -4.71 -17.76
C GLN A 53 -8.38 -4.01 -17.87
N PRO A 54 -8.25 -2.76 -17.37
CA PRO A 54 -6.99 -2.05 -17.37
C PRO A 54 -5.98 -2.75 -16.45
N TYR A 55 -4.71 -2.64 -16.82
CA TYR A 55 -3.63 -3.02 -15.93
C TYR A 55 -3.59 -2.08 -14.73
N VAL A 56 -3.21 -2.65 -13.59
CA VAL A 56 -2.93 -1.88 -12.37
C VAL A 56 -1.49 -2.12 -11.92
N ILE A 57 -0.86 -1.08 -11.38
CA ILE A 57 0.47 -1.13 -10.81
C ILE A 57 0.49 -0.34 -9.51
N HIS A 58 1.33 -0.74 -8.59
CA HIS A 58 1.39 -0.11 -7.28
C HIS A 58 2.82 0.21 -6.85
N ARG A 59 2.93 1.11 -5.89
CA ARG A 59 4.17 1.41 -5.20
C ARG A 59 3.92 1.71 -3.74
N GLU A 60 4.80 1.17 -2.89
CA GLU A 60 4.80 1.44 -1.46
C GLU A 60 5.81 2.53 -1.11
N PHE A 61 5.44 3.34 -0.12
CA PHE A 61 6.26 4.42 0.39
C PHE A 61 6.21 4.44 1.91
N THR A 62 7.29 4.90 2.55
CA THR A 62 7.18 5.38 3.92
C THR A 62 6.26 6.60 3.93
N LYS A 63 5.25 6.60 4.81
CA LYS A 63 4.27 7.69 4.96
C LYS A 63 4.93 8.91 5.62
N SER A 64 5.78 9.58 4.86
CA SER A 64 6.53 10.74 5.33
C SER A 64 6.78 11.71 4.19
N LEU A 65 6.57 12.99 4.44
CA LEU A 65 6.91 14.09 3.53
C LEU A 65 8.17 14.84 3.98
N HIS A 66 9.00 14.21 4.80
CA HIS A 66 10.32 14.74 5.15
C HIS A 66 11.22 14.80 3.91
N GLU A 67 12.15 15.74 3.85
CA GLU A 67 13.06 15.96 2.71
C GLU A 67 13.82 14.69 2.24
N LYS A 68 14.15 13.79 3.19
CA LYS A 68 14.85 12.51 2.92
C LYS A 68 13.91 11.38 2.50
N SER A 69 12.59 11.60 2.46
CA SER A 69 11.62 10.57 2.08
C SER A 69 11.58 10.37 0.56
N LYS A 70 11.20 9.16 0.13
CA LYS A 70 10.97 8.88 -1.30
C LYS A 70 9.61 9.37 -1.78
N LEU A 71 8.67 9.61 -0.88
CA LEU A 71 7.32 10.06 -1.22
C LEU A 71 7.32 11.53 -1.66
N LEU A 72 8.06 12.40 -0.98
CA LEU A 72 8.09 13.83 -1.29
C LEU A 72 8.54 14.12 -2.74
N PRO A 73 9.70 13.64 -3.24
CA PRO A 73 10.08 13.85 -4.63
C PRO A 73 9.13 13.18 -5.62
N PHE A 74 8.51 12.05 -5.26
CA PHE A 74 7.49 11.42 -6.08
C PHE A 74 6.27 12.33 -6.27
N LEU A 75 5.78 12.96 -5.20
CA LEU A 75 4.66 13.92 -5.27
C LEU A 75 5.03 15.21 -6.00
N ASN A 76 6.25 15.72 -5.79
CA ASN A 76 6.73 16.90 -6.49
C ASN A 76 6.75 16.69 -8.01
N ASN A 77 7.27 15.54 -8.45
CA ASN A 77 7.29 15.18 -9.87
C ASN A 77 5.87 14.99 -10.43
N TRP A 78 4.99 14.32 -9.68
CA TRP A 78 3.59 14.14 -10.08
C TRP A 78 2.87 15.46 -10.28
N ARG A 79 3.06 16.39 -9.36
CA ARG A 79 2.41 17.71 -9.41
C ARG A 79 3.12 18.71 -10.33
N GLY A 80 4.35 18.41 -10.78
CA GLY A 80 5.17 19.33 -11.55
C GLY A 80 5.61 20.59 -10.79
N LYS A 81 5.56 20.52 -9.44
CA LYS A 81 5.99 21.61 -8.56
C LYS A 81 6.50 21.08 -7.23
N THR A 82 7.45 21.80 -6.64
CA THR A 82 7.96 21.51 -5.30
C THR A 82 6.95 21.93 -4.23
N LEU A 83 6.66 21.01 -3.31
CA LEU A 83 5.87 21.30 -2.11
C LEU A 83 6.75 22.07 -1.12
N THR A 84 6.19 23.13 -0.53
CA THR A 84 6.80 23.86 0.57
C THR A 84 6.68 23.05 1.88
N GLU A 85 7.40 23.45 2.93
CA GLU A 85 7.26 22.84 4.26
C GLU A 85 5.83 22.91 4.80
N ASP A 86 5.14 24.06 4.55
CA ASP A 86 3.76 24.23 4.98
C ASP A 86 2.80 23.39 4.14
N ASP A 87 3.03 23.27 2.82
CA ASP A 87 2.29 22.32 1.99
C ASP A 87 2.42 20.89 2.55
N CYS A 88 3.63 20.50 2.96
CA CYS A 88 3.89 19.14 3.48
C CYS A 88 3.18 18.87 4.81
N LYS A 89 3.06 19.87 5.71
CA LYS A 89 2.38 19.71 7.01
C LYS A 89 0.89 19.43 6.86
N PHE A 90 0.25 20.04 5.86
CA PHE A 90 -1.19 19.97 5.63
C PHE A 90 -1.58 19.17 4.40
N PHE A 91 -0.65 18.38 3.84
CA PHE A 91 -0.91 17.63 2.63
C PHE A 91 -1.88 16.47 2.89
N ASP A 92 -3.06 16.58 2.34
CA ASP A 92 -4.06 15.52 2.36
C ASP A 92 -3.82 14.53 1.21
N LEU A 93 -3.34 13.34 1.56
CA LEU A 93 -3.04 12.28 0.61
C LEU A 93 -4.29 11.73 -0.10
N SER A 94 -5.49 11.88 0.50
CA SER A 94 -6.74 11.42 -0.13
C SER A 94 -7.03 12.15 -1.45
N LYS A 95 -6.53 13.38 -1.61
CA LYS A 95 -6.64 14.17 -2.84
C LYS A 95 -5.87 13.60 -4.04
N LEU A 96 -5.07 12.57 -3.82
CA LEU A 96 -4.39 11.83 -4.90
C LEU A 96 -5.34 10.88 -5.63
N LEU A 97 -6.46 10.49 -5.00
CA LEU A 97 -7.43 9.60 -5.63
C LEU A 97 -8.08 10.27 -6.85
N GLY A 98 -8.14 9.51 -7.95
CA GLY A 98 -8.62 9.97 -9.25
C GLY A 98 -7.67 10.91 -9.99
N ALA A 99 -6.61 11.42 -9.34
CA ALA A 99 -5.66 12.31 -9.98
C ALA A 99 -4.86 11.58 -11.07
N GLU A 100 -4.72 12.26 -12.21
CA GLU A 100 -3.99 11.74 -13.37
C GLU A 100 -2.49 12.00 -13.28
N CYS A 101 -1.72 11.16 -13.95
CA CYS A 101 -0.28 11.28 -14.08
C CYS A 101 0.24 10.56 -15.33
N LEU A 102 1.49 10.81 -15.68
CA LEU A 102 2.24 9.98 -16.61
C LEU A 102 3.20 9.10 -15.81
N LEU A 103 3.03 7.78 -15.88
CA LEU A 103 3.94 6.81 -15.25
C LEU A 103 4.96 6.29 -16.25
N SER A 104 6.21 6.24 -15.84
CA SER A 104 7.26 5.49 -16.53
C SER A 104 7.40 4.11 -15.91
N ILE A 105 7.15 3.07 -16.70
CA ILE A 105 7.27 1.67 -16.28
C ILE A 105 8.62 1.13 -16.76
N VAL A 106 9.36 0.57 -15.81
CA VAL A 106 10.67 -0.07 -16.06
C VAL A 106 10.62 -1.52 -15.64
N HIS A 107 11.46 -2.35 -16.24
CA HIS A 107 11.59 -3.74 -15.86
C HIS A 107 12.85 -3.95 -15.02
N ASN A 108 12.70 -4.64 -13.91
CA ASN A 108 13.82 -5.12 -13.09
C ASN A 108 13.81 -6.65 -13.07
N THR A 109 14.95 -7.25 -13.37
CA THR A 109 15.12 -8.69 -13.32
C THR A 109 15.79 -9.09 -12.01
N VAL A 110 15.20 -10.04 -11.29
CA VAL A 110 15.73 -10.63 -10.07
C VAL A 110 15.72 -12.15 -10.25
N GLY A 111 16.91 -12.76 -10.40
CA GLY A 111 17.04 -14.14 -10.85
C GLY A 111 16.41 -14.31 -12.22
N ASP A 112 15.55 -15.31 -12.37
CA ASP A 112 14.87 -15.62 -13.64
C ASP A 112 13.53 -14.88 -13.83
N ARG A 113 13.17 -13.98 -12.92
CA ARG A 113 11.89 -13.26 -12.95
C ARG A 113 12.06 -11.78 -13.26
N THR A 114 11.26 -11.31 -14.21
CA THR A 114 11.18 -9.89 -14.57
C THR A 114 9.91 -9.26 -13.98
N TYR A 115 10.10 -8.15 -13.29
CA TYR A 115 9.03 -7.40 -12.63
C TYR A 115 8.88 -6.02 -13.26
N ALA A 116 7.64 -5.63 -13.54
CA ALA A 116 7.33 -4.26 -13.91
C ALA A 116 7.26 -3.38 -12.65
N ASN A 117 7.95 -2.25 -12.68
CA ASN A 117 8.02 -1.30 -11.58
C ASN A 117 7.77 0.13 -12.07
N ILE A 118 7.27 0.98 -11.17
CA ILE A 118 7.17 2.43 -11.42
C ILE A 118 8.58 3.01 -11.29
N GLY A 119 9.20 3.34 -12.42
CA GLY A 119 10.52 3.99 -12.48
C GLY A 119 10.44 5.51 -12.27
N GLY A 120 9.32 6.14 -12.70
CA GLY A 120 9.11 7.58 -12.57
C GLY A 120 7.64 7.97 -12.68
N ILE A 121 7.36 9.21 -12.30
CA ILE A 121 6.04 9.85 -12.41
C ILE A 121 6.23 11.31 -12.81
N SER A 122 5.32 11.84 -13.62
CA SER A 122 5.24 13.25 -13.97
C SER A 122 3.79 13.68 -14.20
N THR A 123 3.59 14.97 -14.39
CA THR A 123 2.33 15.51 -14.90
C THR A 123 2.04 14.96 -16.30
N ILE A 124 0.77 14.92 -16.67
CA ILE A 124 0.37 14.63 -18.05
C ILE A 124 0.86 15.78 -18.97
N PRO A 125 1.63 15.47 -20.04
CA PRO A 125 2.05 16.48 -21.01
C PRO A 125 0.85 17.13 -21.72
N THR A 126 0.99 18.40 -22.09
CA THR A 126 -0.03 19.10 -22.86
C THR A 126 -0.35 18.35 -24.16
N GLY A 127 -1.62 18.14 -24.43
CA GLY A 127 -2.10 17.41 -25.61
C GLY A 127 -2.24 15.89 -25.42
N LEU A 128 -1.73 15.31 -24.35
CA LEU A 128 -2.00 13.93 -23.97
C LEU A 128 -3.21 13.87 -23.04
N VAL A 129 -4.18 13.03 -23.37
CA VAL A 129 -5.39 12.82 -22.56
C VAL A 129 -5.25 11.54 -21.76
N CYS A 130 -5.48 11.62 -20.45
CA CYS A 130 -5.65 10.44 -19.62
C CYS A 130 -7.13 10.06 -19.60
N PRO A 131 -7.52 8.87 -20.09
CA PRO A 131 -8.91 8.44 -20.07
C PRO A 131 -9.48 8.40 -18.64
N ALA A 132 -10.81 8.37 -18.53
CA ALA A 132 -11.47 8.12 -17.25
C ALA A 132 -11.04 6.77 -16.68
N GLN A 133 -11.00 6.67 -15.35
CA GLN A 133 -10.73 5.41 -14.68
C GLN A 133 -11.87 4.42 -14.90
N PHE A 134 -11.52 3.15 -14.94
CA PHE A 134 -12.44 2.02 -15.02
C PHE A 134 -12.79 1.49 -13.62
N ASN A 135 -11.77 1.30 -12.79
CA ASN A 135 -11.94 0.77 -11.45
C ASN A 135 -12.41 1.86 -10.48
N HIS A 136 -13.19 1.48 -9.49
CA HIS A 136 -13.62 2.34 -8.40
C HIS A 136 -12.43 2.90 -7.59
N SER A 137 -12.55 4.14 -7.11
CA SER A 137 -11.56 4.72 -6.20
C SER A 137 -11.76 4.21 -4.79
N PHE A 138 -10.68 3.78 -4.15
CA PHE A 138 -10.72 3.16 -2.84
C PHE A 138 -9.65 3.73 -1.91
N ILE A 139 -10.02 4.00 -0.66
CA ILE A 139 -9.12 4.38 0.42
C ILE A 139 -9.38 3.50 1.64
N TRP A 140 -8.32 3.04 2.25
CA TRP A 140 -8.37 2.38 3.53
C TRP A 140 -7.29 2.94 4.45
N ASP A 141 -7.69 3.40 5.63
CA ASP A 141 -6.81 3.90 6.67
C ASP A 141 -7.29 3.53 8.08
N TYR A 142 -6.43 3.73 9.08
CA TYR A 142 -6.70 3.40 10.47
C TYR A 142 -7.59 4.42 11.19
N GLN A 143 -7.85 5.56 10.61
CA GLN A 143 -8.61 6.63 11.26
C GLN A 143 -10.09 6.52 10.91
N ASP A 144 -10.42 6.55 9.63
CA ASP A 144 -11.80 6.66 9.15
C ASP A 144 -12.43 5.30 8.80
N ASN A 145 -11.63 4.36 8.32
CA ASN A 145 -12.12 3.10 7.76
C ASN A 145 -11.68 1.87 8.55
N PHE A 146 -11.19 2.05 9.79
CA PHE A 146 -10.86 0.90 10.61
C PHE A 146 -12.14 0.17 11.04
N LYS A 147 -12.59 -0.71 10.15
CA LYS A 147 -13.54 -1.78 10.51
C LYS A 147 -12.72 -3.02 10.83
N SER A 148 -13.21 -3.83 11.75
CA SER A 148 -12.62 -5.14 12.06
C SER A 148 -12.51 -6.05 10.81
N ASN A 149 -13.21 -5.68 9.71
CA ASN A 149 -13.14 -6.32 8.43
C ASN A 149 -12.25 -5.51 7.48
N LEU A 150 -11.18 -6.12 7.00
CA LEU A 150 -10.34 -5.64 5.90
C LEU A 150 -11.03 -5.81 4.53
N ILE A 151 -12.27 -6.30 4.51
CA ILE A 151 -13.16 -6.38 3.36
C ILE A 151 -14.24 -5.35 3.59
N THR A 152 -14.26 -4.28 2.80
CA THR A 152 -15.19 -3.17 2.97
C THR A 152 -16.48 -3.38 2.21
N ASP A 153 -16.39 -3.88 0.98
CA ASP A 153 -17.49 -4.40 0.17
C ASP A 153 -16.97 -5.29 -0.98
N GLU A 154 -17.84 -5.76 -1.86
CA GLU A 154 -17.45 -6.64 -2.97
C GLU A 154 -16.50 -6.00 -3.99
N ASN A 155 -16.48 -4.67 -4.07
CA ASN A 155 -15.66 -3.91 -5.02
C ASN A 155 -14.31 -3.44 -4.45
N ASP A 156 -14.23 -3.32 -3.12
CA ASP A 156 -13.10 -2.74 -2.39
C ASP A 156 -12.30 -3.79 -1.59
N THR A 157 -12.04 -4.92 -2.21
CA THR A 157 -11.35 -6.03 -1.54
C THR A 157 -9.85 -5.79 -1.45
N ILE A 158 -9.32 -5.72 -0.23
CA ILE A 158 -7.87 -5.75 0.00
C ILE A 158 -7.39 -7.19 -0.18
N PRO A 159 -6.41 -7.47 -1.07
CA PRO A 159 -5.90 -8.83 -1.27
C PRO A 159 -5.40 -9.47 0.02
N THR A 160 -5.63 -10.77 0.22
CA THR A 160 -5.32 -11.50 1.46
C THR A 160 -3.88 -11.27 1.93
N TRP A 161 -2.90 -11.39 1.03
CA TRP A 161 -1.50 -11.15 1.39
C TRP A 161 -1.23 -9.73 1.92
N LEU A 162 -2.00 -8.72 1.46
CA LEU A 162 -1.89 -7.35 1.94
C LEU A 162 -2.62 -7.17 3.28
N GLN A 163 -3.75 -7.86 3.47
CA GLN A 163 -4.42 -7.95 4.76
C GLN A 163 -3.47 -8.54 5.83
N ASP A 164 -2.76 -9.63 5.49
CA ASP A 164 -1.80 -10.25 6.40
C ASP A 164 -0.65 -9.30 6.74
N LYS A 165 -0.18 -8.54 5.76
CA LYS A 165 0.80 -7.48 6.00
C LYS A 165 0.28 -6.38 6.93
N ILE A 166 -0.96 -5.92 6.75
CA ILE A 166 -1.63 -4.94 7.63
C ILE A 166 -1.73 -5.48 9.06
N LYS A 167 -2.07 -6.76 9.24
CA LYS A 167 -2.18 -7.41 10.56
C LYS A 167 -0.86 -7.45 11.33
N THR A 168 0.29 -7.32 10.66
CA THR A 168 1.59 -7.22 11.35
C THR A 168 1.89 -5.82 11.89
N SER A 169 1.12 -4.80 11.53
CA SER A 169 1.34 -3.42 11.96
C SER A 169 1.03 -3.21 13.44
N SER A 170 1.73 -2.25 14.04
CA SER A 170 1.51 -1.88 15.43
C SER A 170 0.08 -1.36 15.67
N GLU A 171 -0.46 -0.58 14.73
CA GLU A 171 -1.80 -0.02 14.81
C GLU A 171 -2.88 -1.10 14.81
N TRP A 172 -2.72 -2.12 13.97
CA TRP A 172 -3.63 -3.26 13.93
C TRP A 172 -3.60 -4.04 15.24
N LYS A 173 -2.39 -4.36 15.73
CA LYS A 173 -2.21 -5.09 17.00
C LYS A 173 -2.81 -4.34 18.18
N MET A 174 -2.57 -3.02 18.29
CA MET A 174 -3.15 -2.19 19.34
C MET A 174 -4.68 -2.19 19.32
N LYS A 175 -5.28 -2.03 18.13
CA LYS A 175 -6.74 -1.97 18.00
C LYS A 175 -7.44 -3.31 18.24
N ASN A 176 -6.76 -4.43 18.01
CA ASN A 176 -7.31 -5.78 18.22
C ASN A 176 -6.89 -6.39 19.57
N GLY A 177 -6.29 -5.60 20.49
CA GLY A 177 -5.90 -6.07 21.82
C GLY A 177 -4.74 -7.08 21.83
N MET A 178 -4.03 -7.21 20.73
CA MET A 178 -2.85 -8.07 20.61
C MET A 178 -1.60 -7.30 21.07
N ASN A 179 -1.56 -6.87 22.33
CA ASN A 179 -0.34 -6.34 22.92
C ASN A 179 0.61 -7.49 23.27
N GLU A 180 1.91 -7.26 23.14
CA GLU A 180 2.97 -8.26 23.46
C GLU A 180 2.85 -8.82 24.88
N ASP A 181 2.22 -8.08 25.80
CA ASP A 181 1.96 -8.51 27.18
C ASP A 181 0.96 -9.66 27.31
N ASN A 182 0.13 -9.94 26.30
CA ASN A 182 -0.81 -11.07 26.31
C ASN A 182 -0.22 -12.36 25.71
N MET A 183 0.97 -12.34 25.13
CA MET A 183 1.62 -13.54 24.58
C MET A 183 2.38 -14.36 25.66
N ILE A 184 2.56 -13.81 26.88
CA ILE A 184 3.28 -14.49 27.98
C ILE A 184 2.34 -15.32 28.87
N SER A 185 1.00 -15.20 28.74
CA SER A 185 0.03 -15.82 29.63
C SER A 185 -0.60 -17.14 29.19
N GLU A 186 -0.24 -17.66 28.00
CA GLU A 186 -0.84 -18.94 27.52
C GLU A 186 0.08 -20.17 27.66
N ASP A 187 1.32 -20.03 28.13
CA ASP A 187 2.28 -21.15 28.23
C ASP A 187 2.56 -21.64 29.68
N GLU A 188 1.88 -21.09 30.71
CA GLU A 188 2.11 -21.47 32.10
C GLU A 188 0.95 -22.23 32.81
N THR A 189 -0.02 -22.75 32.08
CA THR A 189 -1.06 -23.57 32.70
C THR A 189 -1.23 -24.94 32.02
N ASN A 190 -0.21 -25.80 32.12
CA ASN A 190 -0.36 -27.23 32.00
C ASN A 190 0.86 -27.96 32.54
N ASN A 191 1.11 -27.87 33.83
CA ASN A 191 1.91 -28.85 34.58
C ASN A 191 1.24 -29.06 35.95
N GLU A 192 0.10 -29.76 35.99
CA GLU A 192 -0.31 -30.48 37.15
C GLU A 192 0.11 -31.94 36.98
N GLU A 193 1.19 -32.30 37.66
CA GLU A 193 1.54 -33.71 37.88
C GLU A 193 0.46 -34.39 38.73
N PRO A 194 0.05 -35.61 38.40
CA PRO A 194 -0.83 -36.39 39.29
C PRO A 194 -0.02 -36.87 40.48
N ASN A 195 -0.43 -36.41 41.62
CA ASN A 195 0.09 -36.84 42.94
C ASN A 195 -0.52 -38.19 43.27
N ASP A 196 0.18 -39.26 42.90
CA ASP A 196 -0.12 -40.62 43.38
C ASP A 196 0.66 -40.87 44.68
N LEU A 197 -0.05 -40.90 45.81
CA LEU A 197 0.46 -41.43 47.04
C LEU A 197 -0.15 -42.83 47.32
N PRO A 198 0.64 -43.78 47.80
CA PRO A 198 0.27 -45.18 47.89
C PRO A 198 -0.35 -45.54 49.25
N PHE A 199 -1.33 -46.43 49.19
CA PHE A 199 -1.48 -47.48 50.19
C PHE A 199 -1.88 -48.76 49.48
#